data_db8b5a15cc2c29e3c06a312a08064a51
#
_entry.id   db8b5a15cc2c29e3c06a312a08064a51
#
_cell.length_a   1.000
_cell.length_b   1.000
_cell.length_c   1.000
_cell.angle_alpha   90.00
_cell.angle_beta   90.00
_cell.angle_gamma   90.00
#
_symmetry.space_group_name_H-M   'P 1'
#
loop_
_entity.id
_entity.type
_entity.pdbx_description
1 polymer ?
#
loop_
_entity_poly.entity_id
_entity_poly.type
_entity_poly.pdbx_seq_one_letter_code
_entity_poly.pdbx_strand_id
1 'polypeptide(L)'
;MENIGELITFIQREDPSLEEMCQFAVIRTFNFLGAIAMFEAALDSNGTIRPVGQFGFSAEVMKSWSVSNINEDIPTADALKTNNIIWVADKNDWDREYPELAKYKTDYTTNTFVAWPITVRGAHMSVLGLCLNRSEAPTPTLISFFETIGGIIALQLSKSTRVNSSTLEDEVLTKINLFTRRQRDVIRLVTEGLTNTQIGIELGFSESTIRQETMRIYEILGATGRADAIRMYRSIGQRKVS
;
A
#
# COMPACT_ATOMS: atom_id res chain seq x y z
N MET A 1 18.21 -10.38 19.24
CA MET A 1 18.62 -10.89 17.90
C MET A 1 17.84 -12.14 17.48
N GLU A 2 17.46 -13.00 18.41
CA GLU A 2 16.69 -14.21 18.13
C GLU A 2 15.37 -13.93 17.40
N ASN A 3 14.61 -12.94 17.85
CA ASN A 3 13.31 -12.54 17.28
C ASN A 3 13.37 -12.06 15.81
N ILE A 4 14.50 -11.46 15.39
CA ILE A 4 14.68 -11.03 13.98
C ILE A 4 14.87 -12.27 13.10
N GLY A 5 15.70 -13.23 13.56
CA GLY A 5 15.94 -14.48 12.83
C GLY A 5 14.68 -15.32 12.66
N GLU A 6 13.81 -15.36 13.68
CA GLU A 6 12.52 -16.03 13.60
C GLU A 6 11.59 -15.36 12.58
N LEU A 7 11.52 -14.03 12.55
CA LEU A 7 10.70 -13.30 11.58
C LEU A 7 11.17 -13.55 10.14
N ILE A 8 12.48 -13.50 9.89
CA ILE A 8 13.05 -13.78 8.57
C ILE A 8 12.71 -15.22 8.15
N THR A 9 12.86 -16.19 9.06
CA THR A 9 12.57 -17.58 8.77
C THR A 9 11.10 -17.81 8.47
N PHE A 10 10.20 -17.15 9.21
CA PHE A 10 8.76 -17.20 9.00
C PHE A 10 8.41 -16.66 7.61
N ILE A 11 8.90 -15.47 7.25
CA ILE A 11 8.67 -14.86 5.94
C ILE A 11 9.18 -15.75 4.78
N GLN A 12 10.35 -16.38 4.96
CA GLN A 12 10.95 -17.20 3.90
C GLN A 12 10.22 -18.52 3.66
N ARG A 13 9.63 -19.11 4.69
CA ARG A 13 9.01 -20.44 4.61
C ARG A 13 7.53 -20.40 4.29
N GLU A 14 6.82 -19.44 4.83
CA GLU A 14 5.34 -19.44 4.83
C GLU A 14 4.73 -18.45 3.81
N ASP A 15 5.54 -17.51 3.26
CA ASP A 15 5.06 -16.42 2.38
C ASP A 15 3.79 -15.74 2.93
N PRO A 16 3.85 -15.23 4.18
CA PRO A 16 2.67 -14.89 4.96
C PRO A 16 1.90 -13.68 4.39
N SER A 17 0.59 -13.69 4.60
CA SER A 17 -0.27 -12.51 4.43
C SER A 17 0.11 -11.39 5.40
N LEU A 18 -0.38 -10.17 5.16
CA LEU A 18 -0.15 -9.02 6.05
C LEU A 18 -0.73 -9.25 7.46
N GLU A 19 -1.89 -9.91 7.57
CA GLU A 19 -2.48 -10.28 8.86
C GLU A 19 -1.60 -11.27 9.62
N GLU A 20 -1.11 -12.32 8.95
CA GLU A 20 -0.21 -13.29 9.56
C GLU A 20 1.12 -12.65 9.98
N MET A 21 1.64 -11.68 9.21
CA MET A 21 2.81 -10.91 9.60
C MET A 21 2.55 -10.06 10.84
N CYS A 22 1.41 -9.35 10.92
CA CYS A 22 1.03 -8.61 12.12
C CYS A 22 0.89 -9.53 13.33
N GLN A 23 0.24 -10.69 13.16
CA GLN A 23 0.09 -11.69 14.22
C GLN A 23 1.44 -12.20 14.71
N PHE A 24 2.31 -12.60 13.80
CA PHE A 24 3.66 -13.09 14.16
C PHE A 24 4.46 -11.99 14.87
N ALA A 25 4.40 -10.77 14.37
CA ALA A 25 5.11 -9.64 14.96
C ALA A 25 4.66 -9.39 16.42
N VAL A 26 3.36 -9.37 16.69
CA VAL A 26 2.83 -9.19 18.05
C VAL A 26 3.22 -10.35 18.97
N ILE A 27 2.99 -11.60 18.53
CA ILE A 27 3.14 -12.78 19.40
C ILE A 27 4.61 -13.17 19.61
N ARG A 28 5.49 -12.93 18.62
CA ARG A 28 6.88 -13.37 18.64
C ARG A 28 7.88 -12.23 18.65
N THR A 29 7.80 -11.33 17.68
CA THR A 29 8.85 -10.33 17.44
C THR A 29 8.86 -9.26 18.54
N PHE A 30 7.70 -8.70 18.91
CA PHE A 30 7.54 -7.61 19.87
C PHE A 30 6.96 -8.04 21.23
N ASN A 31 6.76 -9.33 21.46
CA ASN A 31 6.20 -9.84 22.72
C ASN A 31 6.99 -9.38 23.95
N PHE A 32 8.31 -9.29 23.86
CA PHE A 32 9.17 -8.84 24.95
C PHE A 32 8.92 -7.38 25.38
N LEU A 33 8.33 -6.55 24.48
CA LEU A 33 7.89 -5.18 24.77
C LEU A 33 6.45 -5.11 25.28
N GLY A 34 5.74 -6.23 25.36
CA GLY A 34 4.33 -6.26 25.74
C GLY A 34 3.40 -5.80 24.61
N ALA A 35 3.75 -6.17 23.38
CA ALA A 35 2.88 -5.93 22.23
C ALA A 35 1.53 -6.62 22.38
N ILE A 36 0.46 -5.89 22.05
CA ILE A 36 -0.94 -6.38 22.14
C ILE A 36 -1.68 -6.31 20.82
N ALA A 37 -1.33 -5.35 19.97
CA ALA A 37 -1.96 -5.20 18.67
C ALA A 37 -1.00 -4.51 17.70
N MET A 38 -1.13 -4.83 16.40
CA MET A 38 -0.36 -4.23 15.32
C MET A 38 -1.24 -4.11 14.07
N PHE A 39 -1.02 -3.06 13.30
CA PHE A 39 -1.60 -2.92 11.97
C PHE A 39 -0.57 -2.43 10.96
N GLU A 40 -0.87 -2.68 9.71
CA GLU A 40 -0.27 -2.02 8.55
C GLU A 40 -1.34 -1.24 7.82
N ALA A 41 -1.03 0.00 7.44
CA ALA A 41 -1.93 0.85 6.66
C ALA A 41 -1.21 1.41 5.42
N ALA A 42 -1.83 1.24 4.26
CA ALA A 42 -1.33 1.74 2.99
C ALA A 42 -1.70 3.22 2.80
N LEU A 43 -0.77 3.97 2.21
CA LEU A 43 -1.00 5.36 1.77
C LEU A 43 -1.31 5.36 0.28
N ASP A 44 -2.47 5.91 -0.11
CA ASP A 44 -2.81 6.09 -1.52
C ASP A 44 -2.33 7.44 -2.08
N SER A 45 -2.44 7.61 -3.40
CA SER A 45 -2.02 8.83 -4.11
C SER A 45 -2.83 10.08 -3.73
N ASN A 46 -3.97 9.94 -3.06
CA ASN A 46 -4.83 11.03 -2.61
C ASN A 46 -4.55 11.42 -1.15
N GLY A 47 -3.54 10.82 -0.52
CA GLY A 47 -3.20 11.05 0.87
C GLY A 47 -4.10 10.32 1.87
N THR A 48 -4.84 9.30 1.41
CA THR A 48 -5.69 8.49 2.29
C THR A 48 -4.88 7.33 2.85
N ILE A 49 -5.00 7.11 4.15
CA ILE A 49 -4.36 6.02 4.90
C ILE A 49 -5.44 4.99 5.21
N ARG A 50 -5.26 3.74 4.76
CA ARG A 50 -6.21 2.63 4.96
C ARG A 50 -5.52 1.41 5.53
N PRO A 51 -6.02 0.81 6.61
CA PRO A 51 -5.53 -0.48 7.09
C PRO A 51 -5.65 -1.56 6.00
N VAL A 52 -4.59 -2.33 5.82
CA VAL A 52 -4.49 -3.43 4.86
C VAL A 52 -4.18 -4.77 5.52
N GLY A 53 -3.71 -4.76 6.76
CA GLY A 53 -3.49 -5.93 7.60
C GLY A 53 -3.50 -5.53 9.07
N GLN A 54 -3.94 -6.41 9.95
CA GLN A 54 -3.98 -6.12 11.39
C GLN A 54 -4.03 -7.40 12.23
N PHE A 55 -3.64 -7.28 13.50
CA PHE A 55 -3.84 -8.29 14.51
C PHE A 55 -4.04 -7.64 15.90
N GLY A 56 -4.93 -8.19 16.68
CA GLY A 56 -5.17 -7.78 18.06
C GLY A 56 -6.24 -6.70 18.23
N PHE A 57 -6.77 -6.09 17.18
CA PHE A 57 -7.82 -5.07 17.25
C PHE A 57 -9.22 -5.68 17.08
N SER A 58 -10.21 -5.12 17.78
CA SER A 58 -11.61 -5.49 17.56
C SER A 58 -12.13 -4.93 16.22
N ALA A 59 -13.19 -5.56 15.70
CA ALA A 59 -13.85 -5.08 14.49
C ALA A 59 -14.38 -3.63 14.63
N GLU A 60 -14.78 -3.23 15.85
CA GLU A 60 -15.30 -1.90 16.12
C GLU A 60 -14.18 -0.84 16.07
N VAL A 61 -13.00 -1.14 16.63
CA VAL A 61 -11.82 -0.31 16.53
C VAL A 61 -11.42 -0.17 15.06
N MET A 62 -11.25 -1.27 14.36
CA MET A 62 -10.86 -1.24 12.94
C MET A 62 -11.84 -0.49 12.06
N LYS A 63 -13.14 -0.55 12.36
CA LYS A 63 -14.14 0.24 11.66
C LYS A 63 -13.96 1.74 11.88
N SER A 64 -13.63 2.17 13.09
CA SER A 64 -13.37 3.60 13.37
C SER A 64 -12.11 4.10 12.67
N TRP A 65 -11.09 3.26 12.50
CA TRP A 65 -9.83 3.55 11.82
C TRP A 65 -9.84 3.19 10.33
N SER A 66 -10.98 2.86 9.75
CA SER A 66 -11.08 2.36 8.37
C SER A 66 -10.52 3.33 7.32
N VAL A 67 -10.56 4.61 7.61
CA VAL A 67 -10.03 5.68 6.75
C VAL A 67 -9.51 6.82 7.62
N SER A 68 -8.27 7.22 7.39
CA SER A 68 -7.67 8.46 7.91
C SER A 68 -6.93 9.18 6.78
N ASN A 69 -6.46 10.40 7.03
CA ASN A 69 -5.80 11.21 6.01
C ASN A 69 -4.41 11.65 6.50
N ILE A 70 -3.48 11.76 5.57
CA ILE A 70 -2.10 12.19 5.86
C ILE A 70 -2.03 13.61 6.46
N ASN A 71 -3.07 14.43 6.26
CA ASN A 71 -3.15 15.78 6.83
C ASN A 71 -3.73 15.82 8.24
N GLU A 72 -4.21 14.70 8.77
CA GLU A 72 -4.68 14.63 10.15
C GLU A 72 -3.52 14.69 11.14
N ASP A 73 -3.82 15.19 12.33
CA ASP A 73 -2.86 15.26 13.44
C ASP A 73 -2.90 13.94 14.24
N ILE A 74 -2.30 12.91 13.65
CA ILE A 74 -2.21 11.56 14.21
C ILE A 74 -0.81 10.97 13.99
N PRO A 75 -0.33 10.08 14.88
CA PRO A 75 1.03 9.55 14.83
C PRO A 75 1.39 8.87 13.49
N THR A 76 0.44 8.16 12.87
CA THR A 76 0.66 7.48 11.59
C THR A 76 0.85 8.46 10.44
N ALA A 77 0.11 9.56 10.42
CA ALA A 77 0.28 10.61 9.44
C ALA A 77 1.61 11.34 9.62
N ASP A 78 2.01 11.62 10.86
CA ASP A 78 3.29 12.24 11.16
C ASP A 78 4.48 11.34 10.81
N ALA A 79 4.37 10.04 11.06
CA ALA A 79 5.40 9.08 10.64
C ALA A 79 5.60 9.12 9.12
N LEU A 80 4.52 9.16 8.33
CA LEU A 80 4.58 9.26 6.88
C LEU A 80 5.12 10.62 6.41
N LYS A 81 4.66 11.74 7.00
CA LYS A 81 5.11 13.10 6.63
C LYS A 81 6.59 13.33 6.92
N THR A 82 7.07 12.86 8.07
CA THR A 82 8.43 13.12 8.54
C THR A 82 9.43 12.03 8.13
N ASN A 83 8.94 10.90 7.67
CA ASN A 83 9.72 9.67 7.42
C ASN A 83 10.53 9.22 8.66
N ASN A 84 9.98 9.44 9.84
CA ASN A 84 10.59 9.06 11.12
C ASN A 84 9.66 8.14 11.91
N ILE A 85 10.26 7.40 12.84
CA ILE A 85 9.49 6.67 13.85
C ILE A 85 8.87 7.69 14.80
N ILE A 86 7.55 7.63 14.97
CA ILE A 86 6.82 8.40 15.98
C ILE A 86 6.56 7.47 17.16
N TRP A 87 6.98 7.92 18.34
CA TRP A 87 6.93 7.13 19.55
C TRP A 87 6.17 7.90 20.64
N VAL A 88 4.97 7.47 20.96
CA VAL A 88 4.19 8.04 22.05
C VAL A 88 4.26 7.10 23.24
N ALA A 89 5.07 7.45 24.22
CA ALA A 89 5.51 6.54 25.29
C ALA A 89 4.47 6.34 26.41
N ASP A 90 3.50 7.26 26.56
CA ASP A 90 2.50 7.22 27.60
C ASP A 90 1.14 7.68 27.07
N LYS A 91 0.07 7.04 27.54
CA LYS A 91 -1.29 7.39 27.12
C LYS A 91 -1.67 8.85 27.43
N ASN A 92 -1.15 9.40 28.52
CA ASN A 92 -1.40 10.82 28.86
C ASN A 92 -0.77 11.79 27.85
N ASP A 93 0.25 11.36 27.13
CA ASP A 93 0.87 12.15 26.07
C ASP A 93 0.03 12.14 24.79
N TRP A 94 -0.76 11.11 24.56
CA TRP A 94 -1.62 10.99 23.38
C TRP A 94 -2.62 12.12 23.27
N ASP A 95 -3.36 12.37 24.34
CA ASP A 95 -4.40 13.39 24.39
C ASP A 95 -3.81 14.81 24.26
N ARG A 96 -2.56 14.98 24.69
CA ARG A 96 -1.84 16.25 24.60
C ARG A 96 -1.21 16.47 23.22
N GLU A 97 -0.54 15.45 22.69
CA GLU A 97 0.22 15.54 21.45
C GLU A 97 -0.64 15.30 20.20
N TYR A 98 -1.67 14.47 20.35
CA TYR A 98 -2.56 14.08 19.25
C TYR A 98 -4.04 14.12 19.67
N PRO A 99 -4.60 15.31 19.92
CA PRO A 99 -5.99 15.45 20.36
C PRO A 99 -7.01 14.90 19.36
N GLU A 100 -6.65 14.79 18.09
CA GLU A 100 -7.50 14.20 17.06
C GLU A 100 -7.72 12.70 17.24
N LEU A 101 -6.86 12.01 17.99
CA LEU A 101 -7.05 10.59 18.32
C LEU A 101 -8.36 10.33 19.09
N ALA A 102 -8.92 11.33 19.79
CA ALA A 102 -10.21 11.23 20.44
C ALA A 102 -11.39 10.90 19.51
N LYS A 103 -11.24 11.11 18.20
CA LYS A 103 -12.22 10.72 17.18
C LYS A 103 -12.31 9.20 17.01
N TYR A 104 -11.26 8.48 17.34
CA TYR A 104 -11.09 7.08 17.06
C TYR A 104 -11.35 6.22 18.30
N LYS A 105 -11.98 5.08 18.11
CA LYS A 105 -12.19 4.14 19.20
C LYS A 105 -10.91 3.40 19.54
N THR A 106 -10.67 3.21 20.81
CA THR A 106 -9.60 2.40 21.35
C THR A 106 -10.16 1.45 22.39
N ASP A 107 -10.03 0.14 22.19
CA ASP A 107 -10.52 -0.90 23.12
C ASP A 107 -9.51 -1.25 24.21
N TYR A 108 -8.30 -0.64 24.20
CA TYR A 108 -7.18 -1.22 24.91
C TYR A 108 -6.62 -0.33 26.01
N THR A 109 -6.04 -1.00 27.00
CA THR A 109 -5.01 -0.46 27.88
C THR A 109 -3.68 -0.29 27.12
N THR A 110 -3.72 0.37 25.96
CA THR A 110 -2.50 0.75 25.27
C THR A 110 -1.84 1.88 26.04
N ASN A 111 -0.59 1.68 26.44
CA ASN A 111 0.19 2.71 27.12
C ASN A 111 1.19 3.36 26.15
N THR A 112 1.86 2.58 25.31
CA THR A 112 2.77 3.11 24.28
C THR A 112 2.21 2.78 22.89
N PHE A 113 2.29 3.75 21.98
CA PHE A 113 2.04 3.56 20.56
C PHE A 113 3.28 3.93 19.75
N VAL A 114 3.63 3.07 18.82
CA VAL A 114 4.75 3.31 17.90
C VAL A 114 4.24 3.25 16.47
N ALA A 115 4.42 4.34 15.73
CA ALA A 115 4.17 4.38 14.29
C ALA A 115 5.48 4.54 13.54
N TRP A 116 5.73 3.72 12.52
CA TRP A 116 6.91 3.87 11.68
C TRP A 116 6.60 3.65 10.20
N PRO A 117 7.17 4.51 9.33
CA PRO A 117 6.90 4.44 7.91
C PRO A 117 7.65 3.29 7.26
N ILE A 118 7.02 2.66 6.28
CA ILE A 118 7.65 1.68 5.40
C ILE A 118 7.90 2.33 4.06
N THR A 119 9.16 2.47 3.70
CA THR A 119 9.59 3.06 2.44
C THR A 119 10.34 2.05 1.59
N VAL A 120 10.06 2.04 0.29
CA VAL A 120 10.82 1.26 -0.68
C VAL A 120 11.34 2.20 -1.75
N ARG A 121 12.66 2.23 -1.94
CA ARG A 121 13.33 3.11 -2.91
C ARG A 121 12.97 4.59 -2.77
N GLY A 122 12.74 5.05 -1.52
CA GLY A 122 12.40 6.43 -1.22
C GLY A 122 10.93 6.82 -1.43
N ALA A 123 10.08 5.91 -1.86
CA ALA A 123 8.63 6.12 -1.91
C ALA A 123 7.97 5.51 -0.66
N HIS A 124 7.06 6.24 -0.03
CA HIS A 124 6.24 5.69 1.05
C HIS A 124 5.29 4.64 0.48
N MET A 125 5.27 3.47 1.10
CA MET A 125 4.35 2.39 0.74
C MET A 125 3.25 2.23 1.77
N SER A 126 3.62 2.25 3.06
CA SER A 126 2.71 2.04 4.16
C SER A 126 3.27 2.60 5.47
N VAL A 127 2.48 2.55 6.51
CA VAL A 127 2.87 2.81 7.88
C VAL A 127 2.47 1.63 8.75
N LEU A 128 3.37 1.24 9.65
CA LEU A 128 3.09 0.24 10.67
C LEU A 128 2.73 0.96 11.98
N GLY A 129 1.73 0.44 12.70
CA GLY A 129 1.36 0.90 14.02
C GLY A 129 1.36 -0.25 15.02
N LEU A 130 2.06 -0.09 16.15
CA LEU A 130 2.18 -1.09 17.21
C LEU A 130 1.69 -0.51 18.53
N CYS A 131 0.81 -1.25 19.21
CA CYS A 131 0.33 -0.96 20.55
C CYS A 131 1.03 -1.84 21.58
N LEU A 132 1.56 -1.22 22.64
CA LEU A 132 2.15 -1.91 23.78
C LEU A 132 1.30 -1.67 25.03
N ASN A 133 1.17 -2.68 25.91
CA ASN A 133 0.40 -2.62 27.15
C ASN A 133 1.17 -2.01 28.33
N ARG A 134 2.40 -1.55 28.12
CA ARG A 134 3.24 -0.90 29.12
C ARG A 134 3.84 0.39 28.55
N SER A 135 4.18 1.32 29.43
CA SER A 135 4.96 2.50 29.03
C SER A 135 6.39 2.08 28.73
N GLU A 136 6.85 2.39 27.53
CA GLU A 136 8.17 2.08 27.04
C GLU A 136 8.79 3.31 26.39
N ALA A 137 9.94 3.73 26.88
CA ALA A 137 10.64 4.87 26.31
C ALA A 137 11.52 4.44 25.12
N PRO A 138 11.63 5.27 24.07
CA PRO A 138 12.50 4.97 22.95
C PRO A 138 13.98 4.99 23.39
N THR A 139 14.71 3.94 23.04
CA THR A 139 16.17 3.89 23.17
C THR A 139 16.78 3.75 21.79
N PRO A 140 18.06 4.18 21.58
CA PRO A 140 18.72 3.99 20.28
C PRO A 140 18.69 2.54 19.78
N THR A 141 18.81 1.58 20.69
CA THR A 141 18.74 0.15 20.37
C THR A 141 17.35 -0.27 19.90
N LEU A 142 16.29 0.22 20.57
CA LEU A 142 14.92 -0.06 20.15
C LEU A 142 14.61 0.60 18.81
N ILE A 143 14.99 1.83 18.60
CA ILE A 143 14.81 2.52 17.30
C ILE A 143 15.45 1.70 16.18
N SER A 144 16.73 1.32 16.33
CA SER A 144 17.42 0.48 15.34
C SER A 144 16.76 -0.89 15.13
N PHE A 145 16.16 -1.46 16.18
CA PHE A 145 15.41 -2.70 16.07
C PHE A 145 14.15 -2.51 15.22
N PHE A 146 13.37 -1.44 15.47
CA PHE A 146 12.17 -1.12 14.67
C PHE A 146 12.53 -0.81 13.22
N GLU A 147 13.60 -0.06 12.97
CA GLU A 147 14.10 0.21 11.61
C GLU A 147 14.46 -1.09 10.87
N THR A 148 15.11 -2.02 11.57
CA THR A 148 15.47 -3.33 11.01
C THR A 148 14.24 -4.14 10.64
N ILE A 149 13.25 -4.23 11.52
CA ILE A 149 11.98 -4.91 11.26
C ILE A 149 11.24 -4.25 10.09
N GLY A 150 11.17 -2.92 10.08
CA GLY A 150 10.57 -2.16 8.97
C GLY A 150 11.24 -2.46 7.63
N GLY A 151 12.57 -2.53 7.60
CA GLY A 151 13.33 -2.91 6.41
C GLY A 151 13.02 -4.33 5.90
N ILE A 152 12.88 -5.29 6.82
CA ILE A 152 12.51 -6.68 6.46
C ILE A 152 11.10 -6.73 5.87
N ILE A 153 10.13 -6.05 6.50
CA ILE A 153 8.75 -5.97 6.02
C ILE A 153 8.70 -5.25 4.66
N ALA A 154 9.44 -4.14 4.50
CA ALA A 154 9.55 -3.43 3.23
C ALA A 154 10.05 -4.31 2.08
N LEU A 155 11.03 -5.17 2.33
CA LEU A 155 11.53 -6.13 1.34
C LEU A 155 10.45 -7.16 0.95
N GLN A 156 9.69 -7.67 1.90
CA GLN A 156 8.60 -8.60 1.62
C GLN A 156 7.48 -7.92 0.80
N LEU A 157 7.03 -6.74 1.20
CA LEU A 157 6.04 -5.96 0.46
C LEU A 157 6.49 -5.64 -0.96
N SER A 158 7.77 -5.33 -1.15
CA SER A 158 8.32 -5.05 -2.48
C SER A 158 8.32 -6.28 -3.40
N LYS A 159 8.42 -7.48 -2.86
CA LYS A 159 8.27 -8.74 -3.62
C LYS A 159 6.81 -8.94 -4.04
N SER A 160 5.88 -8.80 -3.10
CA SER A 160 4.43 -8.96 -3.36
C SER A 160 3.93 -7.94 -4.38
N THR A 161 4.40 -6.70 -4.32
CA THR A 161 4.08 -5.66 -5.32
C THR A 161 4.66 -6.00 -6.70
N ARG A 162 5.86 -6.58 -6.76
CA ARG A 162 6.46 -7.02 -8.05
C ARG A 162 5.73 -8.22 -8.65
N VAL A 163 5.33 -9.18 -7.83
CA VAL A 163 4.54 -10.34 -8.27
C VAL A 163 3.18 -9.88 -8.78
N ASN A 164 2.49 -9.01 -8.04
CA ASN A 164 1.20 -8.47 -8.45
C ASN A 164 1.31 -7.57 -9.71
N SER A 165 2.35 -6.75 -9.84
CA SER A 165 2.56 -5.97 -11.06
C SER A 165 2.96 -6.85 -12.23
N SER A 166 3.76 -7.90 -12.05
CA SER A 166 4.11 -8.83 -13.12
C SER A 166 2.90 -9.66 -13.56
N THR A 167 2.05 -10.12 -12.65
CA THR A 167 0.82 -10.85 -13.00
C THR A 167 -0.22 -9.96 -13.65
N LEU A 168 -0.41 -8.72 -13.19
CA LEU A 168 -1.30 -7.74 -13.85
C LEU A 168 -0.76 -7.35 -15.24
N GLU A 169 0.54 -7.13 -15.36
CA GLU A 169 1.18 -6.81 -16.64
C GLU A 169 1.11 -7.99 -17.62
N ASP A 170 1.35 -9.21 -17.15
CA ASP A 170 1.23 -10.43 -17.97
C ASP A 170 -0.24 -10.70 -18.36
N GLU A 171 -1.20 -10.40 -17.48
CA GLU A 171 -2.63 -10.47 -17.79
C GLU A 171 -3.02 -9.43 -18.85
N VAL A 172 -2.57 -8.18 -18.70
CA VAL A 172 -2.82 -7.10 -19.67
C VAL A 172 -2.11 -7.41 -21.00
N LEU A 173 -0.90 -7.95 -20.96
CA LEU A 173 -0.18 -8.38 -22.17
C LEU A 173 -0.94 -9.50 -22.90
N THR A 174 -1.48 -10.46 -22.17
CA THR A 174 -2.31 -11.54 -22.73
C THR A 174 -3.56 -10.96 -23.39
N LYS A 175 -4.23 -10.01 -22.75
CA LYS A 175 -5.39 -9.28 -23.33
C LYS A 175 -5.03 -8.48 -24.57
N ILE A 176 -3.89 -7.81 -24.60
CA ILE A 176 -3.41 -7.06 -25.78
C ILE A 176 -3.10 -7.99 -26.94
N ASN A 177 -2.62 -9.20 -26.68
CA ASN A 177 -2.39 -10.19 -27.74
C ASN A 177 -3.68 -10.61 -28.47
N LEU A 178 -4.83 -10.44 -27.84
CA LEU A 178 -6.15 -10.65 -28.44
C LEU A 178 -6.57 -9.52 -29.39
N PHE A 179 -5.88 -8.36 -29.35
CA PHE A 179 -6.25 -7.23 -30.21
C PHE A 179 -6.03 -7.52 -31.67
N THR A 180 -6.99 -7.12 -32.50
CA THR A 180 -6.79 -7.03 -33.94
C THR A 180 -5.74 -5.96 -34.28
N ARG A 181 -5.19 -5.99 -35.49
CA ARG A 181 -4.26 -4.95 -35.96
C ARG A 181 -4.86 -3.55 -35.78
N ARG A 182 -6.13 -3.38 -36.17
CA ARG A 182 -6.83 -2.10 -36.04
C ARG A 182 -6.94 -1.65 -34.57
N GLN A 183 -7.26 -2.55 -33.65
CA GLN A 183 -7.35 -2.23 -32.24
C GLN A 183 -6.02 -1.80 -31.65
N ARG A 184 -4.91 -2.39 -32.10
CA ARG A 184 -3.56 -1.97 -31.70
C ARG A 184 -3.24 -0.56 -32.18
N ASP A 185 -3.60 -0.23 -33.43
CA ASP A 185 -3.39 1.11 -33.97
C ASP A 185 -4.25 2.13 -33.23
N VAL A 186 -5.53 1.81 -32.94
CA VAL A 186 -6.42 2.67 -32.17
C VAL A 186 -5.90 2.92 -30.76
N ILE A 187 -5.52 1.88 -29.99
CA ILE A 187 -5.07 2.08 -28.60
C ILE A 187 -3.75 2.85 -28.55
N ARG A 188 -2.84 2.67 -29.51
CA ARG A 188 -1.62 3.47 -29.63
C ARG A 188 -1.96 4.96 -29.76
N LEU A 189 -2.83 5.34 -30.69
CA LEU A 189 -3.24 6.73 -30.89
C LEU A 189 -4.04 7.29 -29.72
N VAL A 190 -4.82 6.45 -29.02
CA VAL A 190 -5.46 6.80 -27.76
C VAL A 190 -4.42 7.19 -26.70
N THR A 191 -3.30 6.45 -26.60
CA THR A 191 -2.23 6.76 -25.63
C THR A 191 -1.40 7.98 -26.00
N GLU A 192 -1.39 8.36 -27.27
CA GLU A 192 -0.81 9.61 -27.78
C GLU A 192 -1.72 10.83 -27.51
N GLY A 193 -2.94 10.62 -27.01
CA GLY A 193 -3.87 11.66 -26.61
C GLY A 193 -4.87 12.09 -27.68
N LEU A 194 -4.92 11.43 -28.84
CA LEU A 194 -5.83 11.80 -29.94
C LEU A 194 -7.29 11.51 -29.58
N THR A 195 -8.20 12.37 -29.97
CA THR A 195 -9.66 12.14 -29.86
C THR A 195 -10.12 11.09 -30.88
N ASN A 196 -11.31 10.50 -30.68
CA ASN A 196 -11.86 9.52 -31.63
C ASN A 196 -12.03 10.09 -33.04
N THR A 197 -12.38 11.36 -33.15
CA THR A 197 -12.47 12.08 -34.45
C THR A 197 -11.10 12.15 -35.11
N GLN A 198 -10.05 12.53 -34.39
CA GLN A 198 -8.67 12.60 -34.87
C GLN A 198 -8.14 11.22 -35.29
N ILE A 199 -8.40 10.19 -34.48
CA ILE A 199 -8.04 8.80 -34.80
C ILE A 199 -8.77 8.32 -36.08
N GLY A 200 -10.03 8.71 -36.24
CA GLY A 200 -10.81 8.40 -37.43
C GLY A 200 -10.18 9.00 -38.68
N ILE A 201 -9.75 10.26 -38.65
CA ILE A 201 -9.06 10.94 -39.74
C ILE A 201 -7.73 10.23 -40.03
N GLU A 202 -6.93 9.94 -39.01
CA GLU A 202 -5.61 9.31 -39.14
C GLU A 202 -5.67 7.92 -39.78
N LEU A 203 -6.66 7.12 -39.38
CA LEU A 203 -6.81 5.71 -39.80
C LEU A 203 -7.77 5.52 -40.98
N GLY A 204 -8.43 6.58 -41.45
CA GLY A 204 -9.38 6.51 -42.56
C GLY A 204 -10.72 5.87 -42.19
N PHE A 205 -11.19 6.05 -40.95
CA PHE A 205 -12.45 5.52 -40.43
C PHE A 205 -13.37 6.62 -39.92
N SER A 206 -14.69 6.32 -39.83
CA SER A 206 -15.62 7.23 -39.19
C SER A 206 -15.38 7.28 -37.67
N GLU A 207 -15.73 8.40 -37.03
CA GLU A 207 -15.67 8.54 -35.58
C GLU A 207 -16.49 7.45 -34.88
N SER A 208 -17.66 7.09 -35.41
CA SER A 208 -18.50 6.04 -34.86
C SER A 208 -17.82 4.67 -34.87
N THR A 209 -17.06 4.36 -35.93
CA THR A 209 -16.26 3.13 -36.02
C THR A 209 -15.16 3.13 -34.95
N ILE A 210 -14.43 4.24 -34.79
CA ILE A 210 -13.40 4.35 -33.78
C ILE A 210 -13.99 4.25 -32.36
N ARG A 211 -15.14 4.85 -32.11
CA ARG A 211 -15.85 4.74 -30.82
C ARG A 211 -16.16 3.28 -30.51
N GLN A 212 -16.67 2.51 -31.47
CA GLN A 212 -16.94 1.08 -31.28
C GLN A 212 -15.68 0.27 -30.98
N GLU A 213 -14.60 0.52 -31.72
CA GLU A 213 -13.32 -0.17 -31.45
C GLU A 213 -12.75 0.20 -30.09
N THR A 214 -12.87 1.48 -29.70
CA THR A 214 -12.42 1.95 -28.38
C THR A 214 -13.20 1.25 -27.25
N MET A 215 -14.52 1.10 -27.40
CA MET A 215 -15.33 0.37 -26.41
C MET A 215 -14.92 -1.09 -26.30
N ARG A 216 -14.74 -1.78 -27.43
CA ARG A 216 -14.25 -3.18 -27.44
C ARG A 216 -12.87 -3.33 -26.80
N ILE A 217 -11.97 -2.38 -27.03
CA ILE A 217 -10.66 -2.35 -26.40
C ILE A 217 -10.82 -2.27 -24.87
N TYR A 218 -11.70 -1.40 -24.37
CA TYR A 218 -11.95 -1.26 -22.92
C TYR A 218 -12.56 -2.54 -22.33
N GLU A 219 -13.49 -3.18 -23.03
CA GLU A 219 -14.06 -4.47 -22.65
C GLU A 219 -12.98 -5.56 -22.55
N ILE A 220 -12.13 -5.70 -23.55
CA ILE A 220 -11.03 -6.70 -23.56
C ILE A 220 -10.06 -6.44 -22.41
N LEU A 221 -9.67 -5.17 -22.17
CA LEU A 221 -8.77 -4.81 -21.10
C LEU A 221 -9.42 -4.94 -19.71
N GLY A 222 -10.74 -4.84 -19.63
CA GLY A 222 -11.47 -4.66 -18.37
C GLY A 222 -11.31 -3.23 -17.81
N ALA A 223 -11.03 -2.25 -18.70
CA ALA A 223 -10.83 -0.87 -18.32
C ALA A 223 -12.16 -0.16 -18.08
N THR A 224 -12.22 0.67 -17.03
CA THR A 224 -13.41 1.46 -16.67
C THR A 224 -13.61 2.70 -17.54
N GLY A 225 -12.61 3.04 -18.37
CA GLY A 225 -12.66 4.17 -19.28
C GLY A 225 -11.31 4.49 -19.90
N ARG A 226 -11.25 5.62 -20.63
CA ARG A 226 -10.09 6.02 -21.42
C ARG A 226 -8.80 6.15 -20.61
N ALA A 227 -8.86 6.84 -19.47
CA ALA A 227 -7.68 7.07 -18.63
C ALA A 227 -7.12 5.75 -18.07
N ASP A 228 -8.01 4.85 -17.70
CA ASP A 228 -7.67 3.53 -17.20
C ASP A 228 -7.03 2.65 -18.29
N ALA A 229 -7.60 2.63 -19.48
CA ALA A 229 -7.04 1.93 -20.63
C ALA A 229 -5.63 2.45 -21.02
N ILE A 230 -5.42 3.76 -20.97
CA ILE A 230 -4.10 4.38 -21.19
C ILE A 230 -3.10 3.90 -20.15
N ARG A 231 -3.48 3.90 -18.87
CA ARG A 231 -2.63 3.45 -17.76
C ARG A 231 -2.22 1.98 -17.95
N MET A 232 -3.19 1.10 -18.22
CA MET A 232 -2.97 -0.32 -18.44
C MET A 232 -2.07 -0.59 -19.65
N TYR A 233 -2.28 0.12 -20.75
CA TYR A 233 -1.46 -0.06 -21.95
C TYR A 233 -0.03 0.44 -21.78
N ARG A 234 0.18 1.57 -21.06
CA ARG A 234 1.51 2.14 -20.81
C ARG A 234 2.37 1.30 -19.85
N SER A 235 1.75 0.57 -18.91
CA SER A 235 2.51 -0.31 -17.99
C SER A 235 3.35 -1.37 -18.73
N ILE A 236 2.92 -1.76 -19.94
CA ILE A 236 3.62 -2.75 -20.77
C ILE A 236 4.71 -2.12 -21.64
N GLY A 237 4.52 -0.87 -22.07
CA GLY A 237 5.45 -0.19 -22.99
C GLY A 237 6.83 0.08 -22.40
N GLN A 238 6.97 0.09 -21.09
CA GLN A 238 8.24 0.36 -20.41
C GLN A 238 9.24 -0.82 -20.45
N ARG A 239 8.79 -2.04 -20.77
CA ARG A 239 9.69 -3.22 -20.88
C ARG A 239 10.44 -3.34 -22.21
N LYS A 240 10.07 -2.60 -23.25
CA LYS A 240 10.73 -2.71 -24.59
C LYS A 240 11.97 -1.82 -24.74
N VAL A 241 12.37 -1.09 -23.71
CA VAL A 241 13.51 -0.13 -23.76
C VAL A 241 14.58 -0.47 -22.69
N SER A 242 14.65 -1.71 -22.22
CA SER A 242 15.75 -2.17 -21.33
C SER A 242 16.45 -3.36 -21.93
#